data_a9c611b4636c82f6c8ead5035c67254b
#
_entry.id   a9c611b4636c82f6c8ead5035c67254b
#
_cell.length_a   1.000
_cell.length_b   1.000
_cell.length_c   1.000
_cell.angle_alpha   90.00
_cell.angle_beta   90.00
_cell.angle_gamma   90.00
#
_symmetry.space_group_name_H-M   'P 1'
#
loop_
_entity.id
_entity.type
_entity.pdbx_description
1 polymer ?
#
loop_
_entity_poly.entity_id
_entity_poly.type
_entity_poly.pdbx_seq_one_letter_code
_entity_poly.pdbx_strand_id
1 'polypeptide(L)'
;MVKALCSVVLGLVAGTPVPPQSQPDFSGRWILESPLERAPEIPRTLLVRQALVHTSVRGEPMKPFFREITIDRQYENGTRSETYEIGVVGGVVSGLREDGSPSAPRRHHAVKWDGNALVFESGSYTGKVRETGVWHERREVWSLDPNGRLHTVITTRGSAGVPRAVTLVYRRP
;
A
#
# COMPACT_ATOMS: atom_id res chain seq x y z
N MET A 1 -7.33 50.32 -45.37
CA MET A 1 -6.54 49.24 -44.69
C MET A 1 -6.61 49.45 -43.21
N VAL A 2 -7.46 48.68 -42.54
CA VAL A 2 -7.66 48.74 -41.09
C VAL A 2 -7.01 47.48 -40.49
N LYS A 3 -5.97 47.66 -39.66
CA LYS A 3 -5.29 46.58 -38.95
C LYS A 3 -6.04 46.33 -37.63
N ALA A 4 -6.66 45.18 -37.49
CA ALA A 4 -7.24 44.72 -36.23
C ALA A 4 -6.12 44.14 -35.33
N LEU A 5 -5.94 44.75 -34.14
CA LEU A 5 -5.12 44.19 -33.07
C LEU A 5 -5.98 43.18 -32.31
N CYS A 6 -5.57 41.92 -32.36
CA CYS A 6 -6.09 40.87 -31.46
C CYS A 6 -5.29 40.89 -30.16
N SER A 7 -5.91 41.37 -29.06
CA SER A 7 -5.35 41.25 -27.73
C SER A 7 -5.70 39.89 -27.16
N VAL A 8 -4.69 39.04 -26.99
CA VAL A 8 -4.81 37.77 -26.26
C VAL A 8 -4.67 38.06 -24.77
N VAL A 9 -5.75 37.91 -24.02
CA VAL A 9 -5.72 37.96 -22.55
C VAL A 9 -5.35 36.56 -22.03
N LEU A 10 -4.11 36.41 -21.61
CA LEU A 10 -3.70 35.23 -20.86
C LEU A 10 -4.25 35.32 -19.42
N GLY A 11 -5.32 34.58 -19.13
CA GLY A 11 -5.83 34.39 -17.76
C GLY A 11 -4.88 33.49 -16.99
N LEU A 12 -4.11 34.05 -16.05
CA LEU A 12 -3.43 33.31 -15.01
C LEU A 12 -4.49 32.68 -14.09
N VAL A 13 -4.74 31.39 -14.22
CA VAL A 13 -5.48 30.64 -13.21
C VAL A 13 -4.53 30.41 -12.04
N ALA A 14 -4.62 31.26 -11.01
CA ALA A 14 -3.96 31.05 -9.75
C ALA A 14 -4.57 29.77 -9.12
N GLY A 15 -3.86 28.65 -9.25
CA GLY A 15 -4.22 27.43 -8.54
C GLY A 15 -4.18 27.69 -7.05
N THR A 16 -5.35 27.62 -6.39
CA THR A 16 -5.42 27.65 -4.93
C THR A 16 -4.54 26.54 -4.37
N PRO A 17 -3.61 26.83 -3.45
CA PRO A 17 -2.80 25.79 -2.82
C PRO A 17 -3.74 24.83 -2.12
N VAL A 18 -3.79 23.58 -2.62
CA VAL A 18 -4.52 22.50 -1.93
C VAL A 18 -3.85 22.33 -0.57
N PRO A 19 -4.60 22.46 0.54
CA PRO A 19 -4.03 22.30 1.86
C PRO A 19 -3.41 20.88 1.92
N PRO A 20 -2.23 20.73 2.54
CA PRO A 20 -1.59 19.43 2.67
C PRO A 20 -2.56 18.50 3.40
N GLN A 21 -3.05 17.49 2.68
CA GLN A 21 -3.95 16.49 3.21
C GLN A 21 -3.25 15.77 4.37
N SER A 22 -3.91 15.70 5.51
CA SER A 22 -3.43 14.87 6.62
C SER A 22 -3.56 13.40 6.20
N GLN A 23 -2.49 12.63 6.43
CA GLN A 23 -2.51 11.19 6.16
C GLN A 23 -3.65 10.52 6.95
N PRO A 24 -4.47 9.67 6.31
CA PRO A 24 -5.55 8.97 7.00
C PRO A 24 -5.04 8.08 8.12
N ASP A 25 -5.76 8.04 9.23
CA ASP A 25 -5.53 7.09 10.31
C ASP A 25 -6.34 5.82 10.07
N PHE A 26 -5.65 4.75 9.71
CA PHE A 26 -6.22 3.40 9.54
C PHE A 26 -6.25 2.61 10.85
N SER A 27 -5.75 3.13 11.98
CA SER A 27 -5.71 2.42 13.25
C SER A 27 -7.10 1.99 13.71
N GLY A 28 -7.15 0.83 14.35
CA GLY A 28 -8.38 0.26 14.89
C GLY A 28 -8.69 -1.14 14.38
N ARG A 29 -9.85 -1.62 14.77
CA ARG A 29 -10.38 -2.90 14.33
C ARG A 29 -11.30 -2.72 13.13
N TRP A 30 -11.12 -3.56 12.12
CA TRP A 30 -11.87 -3.55 10.89
C TRP A 30 -12.47 -4.93 10.63
N ILE A 31 -13.76 -4.99 10.32
CA ILE A 31 -14.49 -6.24 10.07
C ILE A 31 -14.93 -6.24 8.61
N LEU A 32 -14.66 -7.32 7.89
CA LEU A 32 -15.06 -7.49 6.51
C LEU A 32 -16.59 -7.41 6.37
N GLU A 33 -17.09 -6.47 5.57
CA GLU A 33 -18.53 -6.23 5.43
C GLU A 33 -19.24 -7.30 4.64
N SER A 34 -18.62 -7.75 3.56
CA SER A 34 -19.20 -8.76 2.70
C SER A 34 -18.16 -9.83 2.38
N PRO A 35 -18.38 -11.06 2.83
CA PRO A 35 -17.60 -12.18 2.35
C PRO A 35 -18.09 -12.50 0.94
N LEU A 36 -17.56 -11.82 -0.08
CA LEU A 36 -17.91 -12.07 -1.48
C LEU A 36 -17.58 -13.51 -1.91
N GLU A 37 -16.78 -14.21 -1.19
CA GLU A 37 -16.58 -15.66 -1.22
C GLU A 37 -15.84 -16.02 0.07
N ARG A 38 -16.14 -17.17 0.63
CA ARG A 38 -15.41 -17.71 1.79
C ARG A 38 -14.05 -18.24 1.36
N ALA A 39 -13.22 -17.36 0.80
CA ALA A 39 -11.85 -17.72 0.45
C ALA A 39 -11.00 -17.68 1.73
N PRO A 40 -10.35 -18.79 2.11
CA PRO A 40 -9.56 -18.87 3.35
C PRO A 40 -8.38 -17.89 3.39
N GLU A 41 -7.96 -17.38 2.24
CA GLU A 41 -6.91 -16.37 2.10
C GLU A 41 -7.38 -14.92 2.34
N ILE A 42 -8.67 -14.68 2.53
CA ILE A 42 -9.22 -13.35 2.79
C ILE A 42 -9.34 -13.15 4.30
N PRO A 43 -8.67 -12.15 4.89
CA PRO A 43 -8.80 -11.87 6.32
C PRO A 43 -10.19 -11.33 6.64
N ARG A 44 -10.82 -11.90 7.66
CA ARG A 44 -12.15 -11.48 8.14
C ARG A 44 -12.10 -10.26 9.04
N THR A 45 -10.99 -10.10 9.73
CA THR A 45 -10.75 -8.97 10.61
C THR A 45 -9.32 -8.47 10.43
N LEU A 46 -9.17 -7.15 10.45
CA LEU A 46 -7.87 -6.50 10.55
C LEU A 46 -7.82 -5.76 11.88
N LEU A 47 -6.71 -5.91 12.61
CA LEU A 47 -6.35 -5.02 13.70
C LEU A 47 -5.14 -4.22 13.27
N VAL A 48 -5.31 -2.92 13.13
CA VAL A 48 -4.30 -2.02 12.59
C VAL A 48 -3.81 -1.08 13.69
N ARG A 49 -2.49 -0.93 13.79
CA ARG A 49 -1.84 0.04 14.66
C ARG A 49 -0.85 0.85 13.84
N GLN A 50 -1.00 2.17 13.84
CA GLN A 50 -0.07 3.09 13.20
C GLN A 50 0.70 3.87 14.27
N ALA A 51 2.02 3.87 14.16
CA ALA A 51 2.89 4.65 15.04
C ALA A 51 3.09 6.06 14.48
N LEU A 52 2.53 7.04 15.19
CA LEU A 52 2.69 8.45 14.87
C LEU A 52 4.02 8.96 15.43
N VAL A 53 4.81 9.61 14.59
CA VAL A 53 6.09 10.21 15.00
C VAL A 53 5.95 11.72 14.98
N HIS A 54 6.36 12.34 16.09
CA HIS A 54 6.52 13.78 16.23
C HIS A 54 8.02 14.08 16.18
N THR A 55 8.47 14.75 15.14
CA THR A 55 9.87 15.17 15.02
C THR A 55 9.97 16.69 14.95
N SER A 56 11.12 17.21 15.33
CA SER A 56 11.50 18.59 15.08
C SER A 56 12.79 18.61 14.28
N VAL A 57 12.89 19.50 13.28
CA VAL A 57 14.12 19.73 12.56
C VAL A 57 14.55 21.15 12.84
N ARG A 58 15.76 21.32 13.39
CA ARG A 58 16.33 22.63 13.77
C ARG A 58 15.45 23.45 14.72
N GLY A 59 14.71 22.76 15.60
CA GLY A 59 13.84 23.41 16.58
C GLY A 59 12.44 23.79 16.08
N GLU A 60 12.15 23.58 14.78
CA GLU A 60 10.80 23.77 14.27
C GLU A 60 10.01 22.45 14.29
N PRO A 61 8.79 22.44 14.84
CA PRO A 61 7.96 21.24 14.87
C PRO A 61 7.58 20.84 13.46
N MET A 62 7.91 19.61 13.07
CA MET A 62 7.38 19.02 11.85
C MET A 62 5.94 18.55 12.07
N LYS A 63 5.15 18.52 10.99
CA LYS A 63 3.84 17.88 11.04
C LYS A 63 4.01 16.41 11.41
N PRO A 64 3.21 15.88 12.35
CA PRO A 64 3.25 14.48 12.70
C PRO A 64 2.95 13.61 11.46
N PHE A 65 3.64 12.51 11.33
CA PHE A 65 3.44 11.55 10.24
C PHE A 65 3.50 10.12 10.77
N PHE A 66 2.86 9.20 10.08
CA PHE A 66 2.92 7.79 10.41
C PHE A 66 4.20 7.18 9.82
N ARG A 67 5.04 6.64 10.69
CA ARG A 67 6.30 5.99 10.32
C ARG A 67 6.15 4.49 10.17
N GLU A 68 5.30 3.87 10.95
CA GLU A 68 5.16 2.42 11.04
C GLU A 68 3.70 2.03 11.05
N ILE A 69 3.40 0.90 10.44
CA ILE A 69 2.10 0.26 10.52
C ILE A 69 2.26 -1.23 10.86
N THR A 70 1.56 -1.68 11.89
CA THR A 70 1.41 -3.09 12.24
C THR A 70 0.00 -3.55 11.93
N ILE A 71 -0.12 -4.68 11.26
CA ILE A 71 -1.40 -5.25 10.83
C ILE A 71 -1.49 -6.70 11.28
N ASP A 72 -2.45 -6.98 12.16
CA ASP A 72 -2.84 -8.35 12.48
C ASP A 72 -4.03 -8.74 11.61
N ARG A 73 -3.79 -9.66 10.67
CA ARG A 73 -4.81 -10.20 9.78
C ARG A 73 -5.36 -11.51 10.35
N GLN A 74 -6.64 -11.52 10.70
CA GLN A 74 -7.34 -12.70 11.23
C GLN A 74 -8.05 -13.43 10.09
N TYR A 75 -7.61 -14.64 9.82
CA TYR A 75 -8.20 -15.58 8.88
C TYR A 75 -9.01 -16.65 9.60
N GLU A 76 -9.70 -17.53 8.88
CA GLU A 76 -10.39 -18.68 9.49
C GLU A 76 -9.42 -19.63 10.21
N ASN A 77 -8.21 -19.77 9.68
CA ASN A 77 -7.20 -20.73 10.15
C ASN A 77 -6.09 -20.11 11.00
N GLY A 78 -6.26 -18.87 11.47
CA GLY A 78 -5.29 -18.23 12.36
C GLY A 78 -5.06 -16.76 12.08
N THR A 79 -4.09 -16.20 12.78
CA THR A 79 -3.71 -14.79 12.68
C THR A 79 -2.30 -14.67 12.12
N ARG A 80 -2.08 -13.68 11.26
CA ARG A 80 -0.75 -13.26 10.78
C ARG A 80 -0.53 -11.81 11.16
N SER A 81 0.60 -11.55 11.80
CA SER A 81 1.02 -10.19 12.18
C SER A 81 2.19 -9.75 11.30
N GLU A 82 2.09 -8.56 10.76
CA GLU A 82 3.12 -7.96 9.89
C GLU A 82 3.32 -6.50 10.27
N THR A 83 4.58 -6.09 10.37
CA THR A 83 4.96 -4.69 10.65
C THR A 83 5.77 -4.14 9.49
N TYR A 84 5.46 -2.92 9.09
CA TYR A 84 6.10 -2.24 7.98
C TYR A 84 6.54 -0.84 8.37
N GLU A 85 7.74 -0.44 7.96
CA GLU A 85 8.14 0.96 7.93
C GLU A 85 7.60 1.64 6.68
N ILE A 86 6.90 2.76 6.85
CA ILE A 86 6.30 3.51 5.73
C ILE A 86 7.38 4.38 5.08
N GLY A 87 7.50 4.30 3.76
CA GLY A 87 8.51 5.02 2.99
C GLY A 87 9.85 4.30 2.87
N VAL A 88 9.96 3.10 3.45
CA VAL A 88 11.18 2.27 3.36
C VAL A 88 10.93 1.07 2.47
N VAL A 89 11.88 0.80 1.58
CA VAL A 89 11.89 -0.44 0.79
C VAL A 89 12.69 -1.48 1.59
N GLY A 90 11.99 -2.46 2.14
CA GLY A 90 12.60 -3.62 2.78
C GLY A 90 12.78 -4.76 1.77
N GLY A 91 13.84 -5.52 1.90
CA GLY A 91 14.06 -6.69 1.05
C GLY A 91 15.07 -7.64 1.65
N VAL A 92 14.83 -8.92 1.49
CA VAL A 92 15.80 -9.98 1.77
C VAL A 92 16.42 -10.40 0.46
N VAL A 93 17.67 -10.02 0.24
CA VAL A 93 18.50 -10.61 -0.80
C VAL A 93 19.09 -11.88 -0.21
N SER A 94 18.45 -13.01 -0.50
CA SER A 94 19.02 -14.30 -0.12
C SER A 94 20.22 -14.61 -1.02
N GLY A 95 21.30 -15.10 -0.42
CA GLY A 95 22.41 -15.70 -1.16
C GLY A 95 21.91 -16.89 -2.01
N LEU A 96 22.70 -17.28 -3.00
CA LEU A 96 22.48 -18.52 -3.73
C LEU A 96 23.10 -19.66 -2.91
N ARG A 97 22.45 -20.82 -2.85
CA ARG A 97 23.02 -22.08 -2.39
C ARG A 97 24.07 -22.57 -3.41
N GLU A 98 24.92 -23.52 -3.03
CA GLU A 98 25.93 -24.11 -3.91
C GLU A 98 25.34 -24.69 -5.20
N ASP A 99 24.09 -25.18 -5.16
CA ASP A 99 23.36 -25.71 -6.32
C ASP A 99 22.73 -24.60 -7.20
N GLY A 100 23.00 -23.33 -6.90
CA GLY A 100 22.45 -22.18 -7.60
C GLY A 100 20.98 -21.86 -7.26
N SER A 101 20.36 -22.61 -6.33
CA SER A 101 19.04 -22.28 -5.82
C SER A 101 19.11 -21.12 -4.81
N PRO A 102 18.09 -20.26 -4.68
CA PRO A 102 18.06 -19.26 -3.64
C PRO A 102 17.99 -19.94 -2.26
N SER A 103 18.82 -19.49 -1.31
CA SER A 103 18.83 -19.99 0.06
C SER A 103 17.52 -19.71 0.81
N ALA A 104 16.77 -18.69 0.36
CA ALA A 104 15.40 -18.38 0.75
C ALA A 104 14.71 -17.68 -0.42
N PRO A 105 13.37 -17.64 -0.48
CA PRO A 105 12.69 -16.89 -1.52
C PRO A 105 13.12 -15.43 -1.45
N ARG A 106 13.56 -14.87 -2.58
CA ARG A 106 13.80 -13.43 -2.68
C ARG A 106 12.46 -12.75 -2.43
N ARG A 107 12.45 -11.86 -1.46
CA ARG A 107 11.26 -11.08 -1.12
C ARG A 107 11.65 -9.63 -1.09
N HIS A 108 10.77 -8.77 -1.59
CA HIS A 108 10.81 -7.36 -1.30
C HIS A 108 9.43 -6.90 -0.83
N HIS A 109 9.42 -5.87 -0.04
CA HIS A 109 8.20 -5.16 0.34
C HIS A 109 8.49 -3.67 0.41
N ALA A 110 7.49 -2.89 0.11
CA ALA A 110 7.51 -1.45 0.29
C ALA A 110 6.13 -0.99 0.73
N VAL A 111 6.08 -0.03 1.63
CA VAL A 111 4.84 0.64 2.00
C VAL A 111 5.04 2.13 1.85
N LYS A 112 4.15 2.79 1.13
CA LYS A 112 4.25 4.22 0.83
C LYS A 112 2.87 4.87 0.77
N TRP A 113 2.85 6.16 1.02
CA TRP A 113 1.68 6.99 0.76
C TRP A 113 1.61 7.35 -0.73
N ASP A 114 0.38 7.31 -1.26
CA ASP A 114 0.02 7.80 -2.58
C ASP A 114 -1.23 8.67 -2.41
N GLY A 115 -1.01 9.97 -2.23
CA GLY A 115 -2.04 10.88 -1.75
C GLY A 115 -2.60 10.45 -0.39
N ASN A 116 -3.90 10.18 -0.33
CA ASN A 116 -4.59 9.67 0.87
C ASN A 116 -4.67 8.13 0.93
N ALA A 117 -4.06 7.43 0.01
CA ALA A 117 -4.01 5.98 0.00
C ALA A 117 -2.68 5.47 0.57
N LEU A 118 -2.74 4.36 1.29
CA LEU A 118 -1.56 3.61 1.70
C LEU A 118 -1.38 2.43 0.77
N VAL A 119 -0.22 2.35 0.14
CA VAL A 119 0.10 1.35 -0.88
C VAL A 119 1.15 0.38 -0.34
N PHE A 120 0.80 -0.90 -0.32
CA PHE A 120 1.70 -2.00 0.00
C PHE A 120 2.10 -2.68 -1.31
N GLU A 121 3.38 -2.83 -1.54
CA GLU A 121 3.94 -3.55 -2.68
C GLU A 121 4.81 -4.68 -2.15
N SER A 122 4.60 -5.87 -2.63
CA SER A 122 5.46 -7.01 -2.30
C SER A 122 5.68 -7.90 -3.51
N GLY A 123 6.84 -8.52 -3.54
CA GLY A 123 7.18 -9.49 -4.56
C GLY A 123 8.00 -10.63 -3.97
N SER A 124 7.82 -11.80 -4.54
CA SER A 124 8.56 -13.00 -4.14
C SER A 124 8.83 -13.91 -5.32
N TYR A 125 9.99 -14.56 -5.32
CA TYR A 125 10.31 -15.65 -6.24
C TYR A 125 9.98 -16.98 -5.60
N THR A 126 9.36 -17.86 -6.41
CA THR A 126 9.24 -19.28 -6.09
C THR A 126 9.95 -20.10 -7.17
N GLY A 127 10.70 -21.13 -6.79
CA GLY A 127 11.44 -22.01 -7.72
C GLY A 127 12.91 -21.64 -7.92
N LYS A 128 13.59 -22.35 -8.81
CA LYS A 128 14.99 -22.11 -9.17
C LYS A 128 15.09 -20.86 -10.06
N VAL A 129 15.86 -19.85 -9.60
CA VAL A 129 15.93 -18.53 -10.23
C VAL A 129 16.40 -18.53 -11.69
N ARG A 130 17.17 -19.52 -12.12
CA ARG A 130 17.74 -19.57 -13.49
C ARG A 130 16.88 -20.27 -14.52
N GLU A 131 16.01 -21.18 -14.11
CA GLU A 131 15.32 -22.06 -15.06
C GLU A 131 13.80 -21.98 -14.99
N THR A 132 13.22 -21.86 -13.81
CA THR A 132 11.76 -21.94 -13.58
C THR A 132 11.24 -21.00 -12.52
N GLY A 133 12.01 -19.98 -12.16
CA GLY A 133 11.60 -19.04 -11.12
C GLY A 133 10.38 -18.23 -11.56
N VAL A 134 9.30 -18.36 -10.82
CA VAL A 134 8.09 -17.55 -11.02
C VAL A 134 8.12 -16.39 -10.05
N TRP A 135 8.03 -15.20 -10.61
CA TRP A 135 7.89 -13.96 -9.84
C TRP A 135 6.43 -13.71 -9.55
N HIS A 136 6.10 -13.51 -8.29
CA HIS A 136 4.77 -13.15 -7.84
C HIS A 136 4.80 -11.73 -7.28
N GLU A 137 3.95 -10.87 -7.81
CA GLU A 137 3.75 -9.52 -7.31
C GLU A 137 2.38 -9.41 -6.65
N ARG A 138 2.35 -8.67 -5.53
CA ARG A 138 1.13 -8.28 -4.86
C ARG A 138 1.19 -6.79 -4.57
N ARG A 139 0.19 -6.07 -5.04
CA ARG A 139 -0.05 -4.68 -4.68
C ARG A 139 -1.37 -4.60 -3.93
N GLU A 140 -1.36 -3.94 -2.80
CA GLU A 140 -2.55 -3.71 -1.98
C GLU A 140 -2.68 -2.22 -1.73
N VAL A 141 -3.83 -1.64 -2.02
CA VAL A 141 -4.11 -0.21 -1.88
C VAL A 141 -5.22 -0.02 -0.87
N TRP A 142 -4.95 0.74 0.17
CA TRP A 142 -5.88 1.07 1.24
C TRP A 142 -6.36 2.50 1.12
N SER A 143 -7.66 2.72 1.21
CA SER A 143 -8.27 4.04 1.24
C SER A 143 -9.50 4.05 2.13
N LEU A 144 -9.84 5.21 2.70
CA LEU A 144 -11.10 5.40 3.40
C LEU A 144 -12.11 6.06 2.46
N ASP A 145 -13.34 5.56 2.45
CA ASP A 145 -14.44 6.22 1.78
C ASP A 145 -15.02 7.37 2.65
N PRO A 146 -15.90 8.22 2.11
CA PRO A 146 -16.53 9.31 2.88
C PRO A 146 -17.33 8.84 4.11
N ASN A 147 -17.73 7.57 4.15
CA ASN A 147 -18.46 6.97 5.28
C ASN A 147 -17.49 6.34 6.32
N GLY A 148 -16.19 6.49 6.13
CA GLY A 148 -15.16 5.94 7.01
C GLY A 148 -14.97 4.42 6.88
N ARG A 149 -15.41 3.79 5.79
CA ARG A 149 -15.12 2.38 5.52
C ARG A 149 -13.76 2.24 4.87
N LEU A 150 -13.05 1.18 5.21
CA LEU A 150 -11.76 0.85 4.61
C LEU A 150 -11.97 0.02 3.34
N HIS A 151 -11.56 0.56 2.22
CA HIS A 151 -11.47 -0.15 0.94
C HIS A 151 -10.06 -0.65 0.74
N THR A 152 -9.91 -1.95 0.45
CA THR A 152 -8.64 -2.55 0.09
C THR A 152 -8.74 -3.16 -1.30
N VAL A 153 -7.92 -2.69 -2.23
CA VAL A 153 -7.82 -3.25 -3.57
C VAL A 153 -6.53 -4.06 -3.65
N ILE A 154 -6.66 -5.37 -3.79
CA ILE A 154 -5.54 -6.30 -3.86
C ILE A 154 -5.37 -6.74 -5.30
N THR A 155 -4.24 -6.45 -5.89
CA THR A 155 -3.86 -6.91 -7.22
C THR A 155 -2.71 -7.90 -7.09
N THR A 156 -2.87 -9.07 -7.70
CA THR A 156 -1.82 -10.10 -7.76
C THR A 156 -1.45 -10.39 -9.20
N ARG A 157 -0.16 -10.56 -9.47
CA ARG A 157 0.39 -10.91 -10.77
C ARG A 157 1.42 -12.02 -10.62
N GLY A 158 1.25 -13.12 -11.34
CA GLY A 158 2.29 -14.12 -11.53
C GLY A 158 3.06 -13.88 -12.84
N SER A 159 4.22 -14.51 -13.04
CA SER A 159 5.12 -14.25 -14.18
C SER A 159 4.51 -14.50 -15.57
N ALA A 160 3.45 -15.26 -15.65
CA ALA A 160 2.80 -15.62 -16.92
C ALA A 160 1.30 -15.30 -16.95
N GLY A 161 0.78 -14.60 -15.95
CA GLY A 161 -0.67 -14.47 -15.76
C GLY A 161 -1.22 -13.05 -15.93
N VAL A 162 -2.50 -13.01 -16.30
CA VAL A 162 -3.30 -11.79 -16.26
C VAL A 162 -3.42 -11.34 -14.79
N PRO A 163 -3.20 -10.04 -14.47
CA PRO A 163 -3.40 -9.54 -13.13
C PRO A 163 -4.83 -9.84 -12.65
N ARG A 164 -4.94 -10.30 -11.41
CA ARG A 164 -6.24 -10.48 -10.74
C ARG A 164 -6.38 -9.40 -9.69
N ALA A 165 -7.52 -8.73 -9.67
CA ALA A 165 -7.84 -7.72 -8.68
C ALA A 165 -9.05 -8.17 -7.85
N VAL A 166 -8.96 -7.97 -6.54
CA VAL A 166 -10.05 -8.19 -5.58
C VAL A 166 -10.22 -6.92 -4.76
N THR A 167 -11.46 -6.47 -4.62
CA THR A 167 -11.78 -5.34 -3.74
C THR A 167 -12.50 -5.86 -2.51
N LEU A 168 -11.98 -5.52 -1.34
CA LEU A 168 -12.58 -5.85 -0.05
C LEU A 168 -12.99 -4.56 0.65
N VAL A 169 -14.12 -4.60 1.33
CA VAL A 169 -14.63 -3.46 2.10
C VAL A 169 -14.75 -3.89 3.56
N TYR A 170 -14.16 -3.10 4.45
CA TYR A 170 -14.21 -3.31 5.88
C TYR A 170 -14.87 -2.13 6.57
N ARG A 171 -15.59 -2.40 7.64
CA ARG A 171 -16.16 -1.38 8.53
C ARG A 171 -15.57 -1.46 9.93
N ARG A 172 -15.64 -0.40 10.67
CA ARG A 172 -15.39 -0.42 12.11
C ARG A 172 -16.57 -1.09 12.83
N PRO A 173 -16.32 -1.81 13.94
CA PRO A 173 -17.41 -2.43 14.72
C PRO A 173 -18.33 -1.40 15.35
#